data_94b82c6749b95045b90bab489d240dc0
#
_entry.id   94b82c6749b95045b90bab489d240dc0
#
_cell.length_a   1.000
_cell.length_b   1.000
_cell.length_c   1.000
_cell.angle_alpha   90.00
_cell.angle_beta   90.00
_cell.angle_gamma   90.00
#
_symmetry.space_group_name_H-M   'P 1'
#
loop_
_entity.id
_entity.type
_entity.pdbx_description
1 polymer ?
#
loop_
_entity_poly.entity_id
_entity_poly.type
_entity_poly.pdbx_seq_one_letter_code
_entity_poly.pdbx_strand_id
1 'polypeptide(L)'
;MTRHKDREYTQALYDSVKQITVGEWLPWERVTAVNHSLALILETGSQRERELRKMKKFRFQLLHRWLVEQLEPCRVADIGGGKGLLAYLLQQSGWQATVIDPVPQPLPDKYKDILSDERVRVPPTAVVPHIDAPFAMEMGAQFDLLIGMHAHGSNAQIIDAAVTYGCGFVLFPCCVIDEPFFPPLGVDWVESVAGYAVQQGLAVYPFRLNFKGQNIGLCSLGRCQHRT
;
A
#
# COMPACT_ATOMS: atom_id res chain seq x y z
N MET A 1 -15.86 -1.76 23.74
CA MET A 1 -14.56 -1.40 24.36
C MET A 1 -13.33 -1.64 23.47
N THR A 2 -13.34 -2.56 22.50
CA THR A 2 -12.20 -2.92 21.63
C THR A 2 -11.77 -1.86 20.62
N ARG A 3 -12.62 -0.94 20.21
CA ARG A 3 -12.35 0.01 19.10
C ARG A 3 -11.54 1.24 19.46
N HIS A 4 -11.67 1.74 20.70
CA HIS A 4 -10.86 2.87 21.16
C HIS A 4 -9.39 2.42 21.28
N LYS A 5 -9.18 1.22 21.82
CA LYS A 5 -7.85 0.61 21.93
C LYS A 5 -7.16 0.38 20.57
N ASP A 6 -7.90 -0.06 19.54
CA ASP A 6 -7.34 -0.27 18.20
C ASP A 6 -6.86 1.04 17.56
N ARG A 7 -7.55 2.16 17.81
CA ARG A 7 -7.13 3.48 17.32
C ARG A 7 -5.93 4.03 18.05
N GLU A 8 -5.93 3.91 19.38
CA GLU A 8 -4.79 4.32 20.22
C GLU A 8 -3.54 3.53 19.86
N TYR A 9 -3.66 2.21 19.71
CA TYR A 9 -2.56 1.37 19.26
C TYR A 9 -2.05 1.78 17.87
N THR A 10 -2.94 1.94 16.89
CA THR A 10 -2.55 2.36 15.54
C THR A 10 -1.91 3.74 15.53
N GLN A 11 -2.35 4.67 16.38
CA GLN A 11 -1.74 5.98 16.49
C GLN A 11 -0.36 5.90 17.14
N ALA A 12 -0.22 5.18 18.25
CA ALA A 12 1.04 4.98 18.93
C ALA A 12 2.09 4.30 18.03
N LEU A 13 1.67 3.28 17.28
CA LEU A 13 2.52 2.61 16.30
C LEU A 13 2.97 3.58 15.18
N TYR A 14 2.05 4.39 14.65
CA TYR A 14 2.39 5.38 13.64
C TYR A 14 3.41 6.40 14.16
N ASP A 15 3.21 6.91 15.37
CA ASP A 15 4.11 7.86 16.00
C ASP A 15 5.50 7.24 16.27
N SER A 16 5.54 5.96 16.65
CA SER A 16 6.79 5.20 16.82
C SER A 16 7.54 5.04 15.48
N VAL A 17 6.84 4.66 14.42
CA VAL A 17 7.42 4.53 13.08
C VAL A 17 7.96 5.87 12.56
N LYS A 18 7.29 6.98 12.85
CA LYS A 18 7.79 8.33 12.50
C LYS A 18 9.13 8.67 13.16
N GLN A 19 9.39 8.16 14.34
CA GLN A 19 10.68 8.38 15.03
C GLN A 19 11.84 7.64 14.36
N ILE A 20 11.54 6.53 13.70
CA ILE A 20 12.54 5.70 13.00
C ILE A 20 12.79 6.26 11.60
N THR A 21 11.76 6.74 10.93
CA THR A 21 11.79 7.18 9.54
C THR A 21 12.21 8.64 9.40
N VAL A 22 12.59 9.03 8.18
CA VAL A 22 13.16 10.36 7.88
C VAL A 22 12.16 11.50 8.07
N GLY A 23 10.86 11.22 7.98
CA GLY A 23 9.86 12.25 8.12
C GLY A 23 8.43 11.78 7.82
N GLU A 24 7.53 12.75 7.77
CA GLU A 24 6.15 12.57 7.39
C GLU A 24 5.93 13.21 6.04
N TRP A 25 5.59 12.42 5.05
CA TRP A 25 5.40 12.92 3.70
C TRP A 25 3.98 13.39 3.45
N LEU A 26 3.00 12.64 3.98
CA LEU A 26 1.60 13.02 3.86
C LEU A 26 0.92 12.95 5.21
N PRO A 27 0.45 14.08 5.76
CA PRO A 27 -0.35 14.09 6.99
C PRO A 27 -1.60 13.24 6.85
N TRP A 28 -1.95 12.52 7.90
CA TRP A 28 -3.15 11.71 7.97
C TRP A 28 -4.43 12.49 7.62
N GLU A 29 -4.51 13.71 8.10
CA GLU A 29 -5.64 14.63 7.85
C GLU A 29 -5.81 14.94 6.37
N ARG A 30 -4.71 14.99 5.62
CA ARG A 30 -4.74 15.27 4.18
C ARG A 30 -5.28 14.09 3.37
N VAL A 31 -4.96 12.86 3.79
CA VAL A 31 -5.53 11.64 3.18
C VAL A 31 -7.04 11.54 3.43
N THR A 32 -7.49 11.92 4.63
CA THR A 32 -8.92 11.93 4.98
C THR A 32 -9.68 13.09 4.36
N ALA A 33 -9.06 14.28 4.22
CA ALA A 33 -9.66 15.45 3.63
C ALA A 33 -9.94 15.29 2.13
N VAL A 34 -9.04 14.65 1.39
CA VAL A 34 -9.24 14.35 -0.04
C VAL A 34 -10.43 13.43 -0.28
N ASN A 35 -10.78 12.61 0.71
CA ASN A 35 -11.97 11.75 0.69
C ASN A 35 -13.10 12.34 1.56
N HIS A 36 -13.52 13.56 1.27
CA HIS A 36 -14.56 14.26 2.03
C HIS A 36 -15.84 13.44 2.22
N SER A 37 -16.25 12.67 1.21
CA SER A 37 -17.36 11.71 1.31
C SER A 37 -17.07 10.57 2.28
N LEU A 38 -15.82 10.14 2.45
CA LEU A 38 -15.42 9.13 3.45
C LEU A 38 -15.39 9.71 4.86
N ALA A 39 -15.01 10.98 5.04
CA ALA A 39 -15.07 11.66 6.32
C ALA A 39 -16.52 11.75 6.83
N LEU A 40 -17.47 12.13 5.97
CA LEU A 40 -18.90 12.17 6.26
C LEU A 40 -19.46 10.79 6.67
N ILE A 41 -19.03 9.70 6.02
CA ILE A 41 -19.42 8.33 6.35
C ILE A 41 -18.89 7.91 7.73
N LEU A 42 -17.78 8.48 8.17
CA LEU A 42 -17.17 8.17 9.47
C LEU A 42 -17.83 8.88 10.66
N GLU A 43 -18.63 9.92 10.43
CA GLU A 43 -19.26 10.74 11.50
C GLU A 43 -20.59 10.20 12.00
N THR A 44 -21.25 9.28 11.31
CA THR A 44 -22.59 8.80 11.65
C THR A 44 -22.60 7.42 12.34
N GLY A 45 -22.69 7.38 13.64
CA GLY A 45 -23.06 6.33 14.62
C GLY A 45 -22.97 4.85 14.18
N SER A 46 -24.09 4.13 14.08
CA SER A 46 -24.15 2.68 13.75
C SER A 46 -23.83 2.38 12.27
N GLN A 47 -23.96 3.33 11.36
CA GLN A 47 -23.42 3.26 10.00
C GLN A 47 -21.90 3.18 10.02
N ARG A 48 -21.24 3.86 10.96
CA ARG A 48 -19.77 3.83 11.16
C ARG A 48 -19.20 2.42 11.29
N GLU A 49 -19.93 1.49 11.90
CA GLU A 49 -19.48 0.11 12.06
C GLU A 49 -19.51 -0.71 10.77
N ARG A 50 -20.57 -0.53 10.00
CA ARG A 50 -20.70 -1.16 8.68
C ARG A 50 -19.70 -0.60 7.68
N GLU A 51 -19.48 0.71 7.71
CA GLU A 51 -18.56 1.40 6.79
C GLU A 51 -17.09 1.10 7.09
N LEU A 52 -16.67 1.05 8.35
CA LEU A 52 -15.32 0.61 8.73
C LEU A 52 -15.03 -0.83 8.30
N ARG A 53 -16.04 -1.72 8.29
CA ARG A 53 -15.88 -3.07 7.71
C ARG A 53 -15.78 -3.07 6.19
N LYS A 54 -16.46 -2.14 5.51
CA LYS A 54 -16.37 -1.96 4.05
C LYS A 54 -15.02 -1.38 3.64
N MET A 55 -14.41 -0.54 4.45
CA MET A 55 -13.17 0.14 4.11
C MET A 55 -12.00 -0.80 3.87
N LYS A 56 -11.93 -1.98 4.53
CA LYS A 56 -10.93 -3.01 4.17
C LYS A 56 -11.05 -3.45 2.71
N LYS A 57 -12.26 -3.44 2.14
CA LYS A 57 -12.49 -3.75 0.72
C LYS A 57 -11.97 -2.67 -0.23
N PHE A 58 -11.85 -1.44 0.26
CA PHE A 58 -11.44 -0.28 -0.54
C PHE A 58 -9.94 0.03 -0.45
N ARG A 59 -9.14 -0.80 0.23
CA ARG A 59 -7.71 -0.54 0.43
C ARG A 59 -6.95 -0.26 -0.87
N PHE A 60 -7.28 -0.98 -1.95
CA PHE A 60 -6.64 -0.78 -3.26
C PHE A 60 -7.03 0.56 -3.89
N GLN A 61 -8.29 0.99 -3.76
CA GLN A 61 -8.75 2.27 -4.26
C GLN A 61 -8.16 3.43 -3.45
N LEU A 62 -8.05 3.27 -2.13
CA LEU A 62 -7.40 4.25 -1.25
C LEU A 62 -5.92 4.41 -1.60
N LEU A 63 -5.21 3.29 -1.81
CA LEU A 63 -3.81 3.33 -2.23
C LEU A 63 -3.66 3.92 -3.63
N HIS A 64 -4.47 3.50 -4.59
CA HIS A 64 -4.49 4.07 -5.93
C HIS A 64 -4.62 5.61 -5.90
N ARG A 65 -5.60 6.12 -5.15
CA ARG A 65 -5.80 7.57 -5.03
C ARG A 65 -4.61 8.27 -4.41
N TRP A 66 -4.07 7.72 -3.33
CA TRP A 66 -2.88 8.26 -2.69
C TRP A 66 -1.70 8.32 -3.67
N LEU A 67 -1.45 7.25 -4.43
CA LEU A 67 -0.39 7.19 -5.43
C LEU A 67 -0.57 8.25 -6.51
N VAL A 68 -1.76 8.35 -7.09
CA VAL A 68 -2.07 9.31 -8.16
C VAL A 68 -1.96 10.77 -7.68
N GLU A 69 -2.19 11.02 -6.41
CA GLU A 69 -2.07 12.36 -5.81
C GLU A 69 -0.61 12.71 -5.47
N GLN A 70 0.20 11.72 -5.14
CA GLN A 70 1.56 11.95 -4.65
C GLN A 70 2.63 11.81 -5.73
N LEU A 71 2.40 10.94 -6.71
CA LEU A 71 3.42 10.54 -7.69
C LEU A 71 2.97 10.77 -9.12
N GLU A 72 3.94 11.03 -9.98
CA GLU A 72 3.72 10.98 -11.43
C GLU A 72 3.64 9.52 -11.91
N PRO A 73 2.85 9.24 -12.97
CA PRO A 73 2.73 7.92 -13.55
C PRO A 73 4.09 7.34 -13.95
N CYS A 74 4.33 6.09 -13.57
CA CYS A 74 5.59 5.39 -13.83
C CYS A 74 5.35 3.88 -14.03
N ARG A 75 6.43 3.10 -14.19
CA ARG A 75 6.37 1.63 -14.28
C ARG A 75 6.27 1.03 -12.88
N VAL A 76 5.23 0.28 -12.63
CA VAL A 76 4.88 -0.24 -11.30
C VAL A 76 4.79 -1.76 -11.30
N ALA A 77 5.39 -2.40 -10.29
CA ALA A 77 5.13 -3.78 -9.91
C ALA A 77 4.12 -3.83 -8.76
N ASP A 78 2.97 -4.47 -8.95
CA ASP A 78 2.00 -4.82 -7.90
C ASP A 78 2.32 -6.24 -7.39
N ILE A 79 3.17 -6.32 -6.37
CA ILE A 79 3.74 -7.56 -5.84
C ILE A 79 2.76 -8.22 -4.87
N GLY A 80 2.43 -9.50 -5.13
CA GLY A 80 1.35 -10.18 -4.45
C GLY A 80 -0.02 -9.58 -4.77
N GLY A 81 -0.16 -8.99 -5.98
CA GLY A 81 -1.35 -8.24 -6.41
C GLY A 81 -2.60 -9.08 -6.61
N GLY A 82 -2.50 -10.41 -6.57
CA GLY A 82 -3.62 -11.34 -6.69
C GLY A 82 -4.42 -11.10 -7.96
N LYS A 83 -5.68 -10.67 -7.81
CA LYS A 83 -6.57 -10.38 -8.98
C LYS A 83 -6.20 -9.10 -9.76
N GLY A 84 -5.18 -8.36 -9.37
CA GLY A 84 -4.71 -7.19 -10.10
C GLY A 84 -5.62 -5.95 -10.07
N LEU A 85 -6.51 -5.82 -9.09
CA LEU A 85 -7.39 -4.65 -9.02
C LEU A 85 -6.61 -3.33 -8.88
N LEU A 86 -5.53 -3.30 -8.07
CA LEU A 86 -4.71 -2.11 -7.92
C LEU A 86 -4.03 -1.76 -9.25
N ALA A 87 -3.40 -2.74 -9.88
CA ALA A 87 -2.74 -2.55 -11.17
C ALA A 87 -3.72 -2.08 -12.25
N TYR A 88 -4.94 -2.63 -12.31
CA TYR A 88 -6.00 -2.16 -13.19
C TYR A 88 -6.34 -0.69 -12.95
N LEU A 89 -6.56 -0.28 -11.70
CA LEU A 89 -6.89 1.11 -11.36
C LEU A 89 -5.74 2.07 -11.73
N LEU A 90 -4.50 1.66 -11.51
CA LEU A 90 -3.32 2.44 -11.89
C LEU A 90 -3.23 2.63 -13.41
N GLN A 91 -3.50 1.59 -14.20
CA GLN A 91 -3.55 1.69 -15.65
C GLN A 91 -4.62 2.69 -16.14
N GLN A 92 -5.80 2.72 -15.49
CA GLN A 92 -6.84 3.71 -15.81
C GLN A 92 -6.38 5.16 -15.55
N SER A 93 -5.33 5.36 -14.76
CA SER A 93 -4.72 6.65 -14.46
C SER A 93 -3.39 6.89 -15.20
N GLY A 94 -3.11 6.11 -16.25
CA GLY A 94 -1.94 6.31 -17.14
C GLY A 94 -0.64 5.66 -16.65
N TRP A 95 -0.67 4.84 -15.60
CA TRP A 95 0.50 4.12 -15.09
C TRP A 95 0.74 2.83 -15.88
N GLN A 96 1.99 2.37 -15.94
CA GLN A 96 2.37 1.09 -16.53
C GLN A 96 2.49 0.04 -15.41
N ALA A 97 1.36 -0.51 -14.99
CA ALA A 97 1.31 -1.44 -13.86
C ALA A 97 1.29 -2.91 -14.34
N THR A 98 2.12 -3.73 -13.68
CA THR A 98 2.23 -5.18 -13.89
C THR A 98 2.04 -5.88 -12.55
N VAL A 99 1.23 -6.93 -12.51
CA VAL A 99 1.11 -7.81 -11.33
C VAL A 99 2.27 -8.80 -11.32
N ILE A 100 2.87 -9.01 -10.16
CA ILE A 100 3.82 -10.11 -9.90
C ILE A 100 3.23 -10.97 -8.79
N ASP A 101 2.70 -12.13 -9.15
CA ASP A 101 2.06 -13.07 -8.21
C ASP A 101 2.23 -14.49 -8.74
N PRO A 102 2.68 -15.48 -7.91
CA PRO A 102 2.86 -16.85 -8.38
C PRO A 102 1.56 -17.55 -8.75
N VAL A 103 0.41 -17.00 -8.35
CA VAL A 103 -0.90 -17.58 -8.64
C VAL A 103 -1.68 -16.67 -9.58
N PRO A 104 -1.72 -16.98 -10.88
CA PRO A 104 -2.47 -16.17 -11.84
C PRO A 104 -3.96 -16.19 -11.50
N GLN A 105 -4.53 -15.02 -11.35
CA GLN A 105 -5.96 -14.85 -11.09
C GLN A 105 -6.55 -13.85 -12.09
N PRO A 106 -7.75 -14.12 -12.63
CA PRO A 106 -8.41 -13.16 -13.51
C PRO A 106 -8.79 -11.89 -12.75
N LEU A 107 -8.81 -10.76 -13.47
CA LEU A 107 -9.38 -9.52 -12.94
C LEU A 107 -10.80 -9.78 -12.40
N PRO A 108 -11.21 -9.07 -11.34
CA PRO A 108 -12.58 -9.18 -10.86
C PRO A 108 -13.56 -8.62 -11.91
N ASP A 109 -14.67 -9.30 -12.16
CA ASP A 109 -15.71 -8.83 -13.09
C ASP A 109 -16.27 -7.46 -12.72
N LYS A 110 -16.20 -7.13 -11.45
CA LYS A 110 -16.71 -5.87 -10.87
C LYS A 110 -16.05 -5.56 -9.55
N TYR A 111 -15.95 -4.29 -9.25
CA TYR A 111 -15.61 -3.81 -7.91
C TYR A 111 -16.65 -2.80 -7.41
N LYS A 112 -16.69 -2.59 -6.10
CA LYS A 112 -17.54 -1.55 -5.52
C LYS A 112 -16.73 -0.26 -5.47
N ASP A 113 -17.20 0.79 -6.16
CA ASP A 113 -16.52 2.08 -6.12
C ASP A 113 -16.70 2.76 -4.76
N ILE A 114 -15.62 3.35 -4.27
CA ILE A 114 -15.58 3.97 -2.93
C ILE A 114 -16.35 5.28 -2.88
N LEU A 115 -16.48 5.99 -4.00
CA LEU A 115 -17.13 7.31 -4.05
C LEU A 115 -18.63 7.18 -4.29
N SER A 116 -19.00 6.46 -5.35
CA SER A 116 -20.40 6.31 -5.73
C SER A 116 -21.15 5.26 -4.90
N ASP A 117 -20.43 4.40 -4.15
CA ASP A 117 -20.98 3.21 -3.47
C ASP A 117 -21.62 2.20 -4.44
N GLU A 118 -21.43 2.39 -5.76
CA GLU A 118 -21.97 1.55 -6.81
C GLU A 118 -21.01 0.42 -7.21
N ARG A 119 -21.55 -0.59 -7.91
CA ARG A 119 -20.75 -1.65 -8.50
C ARG A 119 -20.34 -1.27 -9.91
N VAL A 120 -19.05 -1.03 -10.11
CA VAL A 120 -18.46 -0.75 -11.42
C VAL A 120 -18.04 -2.08 -12.05
N ARG A 121 -18.44 -2.31 -13.30
CA ARG A 121 -18.00 -3.48 -14.09
C ARG A 121 -16.61 -3.22 -14.66
N VAL A 122 -15.75 -4.23 -14.56
CA VAL A 122 -14.47 -4.25 -15.29
C VAL A 122 -14.77 -4.78 -16.70
N PRO A 123 -14.35 -4.07 -17.76
CA PRO A 123 -14.57 -4.55 -19.12
C PRO A 123 -13.94 -5.93 -19.33
N PRO A 124 -14.63 -6.88 -20.01
CA PRO A 124 -14.06 -8.19 -20.29
C PRO A 124 -12.77 -8.15 -21.14
N THR A 125 -12.56 -7.04 -21.84
CA THR A 125 -11.37 -6.78 -22.66
C THR A 125 -10.23 -6.15 -21.86
N ALA A 126 -10.45 -5.81 -20.56
CA ALA A 126 -9.40 -5.25 -19.72
C ALA A 126 -8.34 -6.32 -19.44
N VAL A 127 -7.09 -5.96 -19.69
CA VAL A 127 -5.94 -6.82 -19.46
C VAL A 127 -4.93 -6.09 -18.58
N VAL A 128 -4.46 -6.77 -17.55
CA VAL A 128 -3.33 -6.32 -16.74
C VAL A 128 -2.17 -7.28 -17.00
N PRO A 129 -0.99 -6.81 -17.39
CA PRO A 129 0.20 -7.65 -17.50
C PRO A 129 0.45 -8.40 -16.19
N HIS A 130 0.80 -9.67 -16.29
CA HIS A 130 1.03 -10.55 -15.15
C HIS A 130 2.32 -11.35 -15.34
N ILE A 131 3.13 -11.41 -14.28
CA ILE A 131 4.29 -12.30 -14.18
C ILE A 131 3.93 -13.39 -13.17
N ASP A 132 3.74 -14.61 -13.67
CA ASP A 132 3.31 -15.80 -12.90
C ASP A 132 4.51 -16.40 -12.14
N ALA A 133 5.08 -15.62 -11.23
CA ALA A 133 6.25 -16.01 -10.45
C ALA A 133 6.25 -15.29 -9.09
N PRO A 134 6.93 -15.86 -8.07
CA PRO A 134 7.31 -15.10 -6.88
C PRO A 134 8.16 -13.89 -7.28
N PHE A 135 8.03 -12.80 -6.54
CA PHE A 135 8.91 -11.65 -6.75
C PHE A 135 10.36 -12.05 -6.44
N ALA A 136 11.25 -11.74 -7.38
CA ALA A 136 12.69 -11.85 -7.21
C ALA A 136 13.32 -10.45 -7.31
N MET A 137 14.36 -10.21 -6.50
CA MET A 137 15.00 -8.88 -6.38
C MET A 137 15.39 -8.30 -7.74
N GLU A 138 15.88 -9.14 -8.67
CA GLU A 138 16.33 -8.76 -10.01
C GLU A 138 15.22 -8.15 -10.88
N MET A 139 13.97 -8.49 -10.60
CA MET A 139 12.81 -7.92 -11.29
C MET A 139 12.68 -6.42 -11.03
N GLY A 140 13.19 -5.94 -9.88
CA GLY A 140 13.21 -4.52 -9.53
C GLY A 140 13.87 -3.61 -10.56
N ALA A 141 14.81 -4.14 -11.35
CA ALA A 141 15.46 -3.41 -12.43
C ALA A 141 14.49 -2.88 -13.52
N GLN A 142 13.32 -3.52 -13.67
CA GLN A 142 12.36 -3.23 -14.72
C GLN A 142 11.32 -2.16 -14.32
N PHE A 143 11.25 -1.82 -13.04
CA PHE A 143 10.21 -0.95 -12.48
C PHE A 143 10.80 0.29 -11.82
N ASP A 144 10.00 1.32 -11.75
CA ASP A 144 10.33 2.56 -11.06
C ASP A 144 9.78 2.56 -9.64
N LEU A 145 8.67 1.84 -9.41
CA LEU A 145 8.00 1.68 -8.12
C LEU A 145 7.61 0.23 -7.87
N LEU A 146 7.92 -0.28 -6.68
CA LEU A 146 7.53 -1.61 -6.19
C LEU A 146 6.46 -1.46 -5.11
N ILE A 147 5.31 -2.09 -5.27
CA ILE A 147 4.21 -2.02 -4.31
C ILE A 147 3.98 -3.40 -3.70
N GLY A 148 4.06 -3.48 -2.37
CA GLY A 148 3.73 -4.67 -1.58
C GLY A 148 2.60 -4.37 -0.62
N MET A 149 1.34 -4.57 -1.05
CA MET A 149 0.20 -4.43 -0.15
C MET A 149 -0.20 -5.78 0.44
N HIS A 150 0.28 -6.06 1.65
CA HIS A 150 0.12 -7.36 2.30
C HIS A 150 0.78 -8.53 1.53
N ALA A 151 1.87 -8.25 0.85
CA ALA A 151 2.70 -9.25 0.17
C ALA A 151 3.58 -9.99 1.20
N HIS A 152 3.16 -11.20 1.58
CA HIS A 152 3.89 -12.02 2.55
C HIS A 152 5.26 -12.42 2.00
N GLY A 153 6.31 -12.37 2.85
CA GLY A 153 7.65 -12.81 2.51
C GLY A 153 8.40 -11.96 1.49
N SER A 154 7.87 -10.79 1.12
CA SER A 154 8.46 -9.96 0.06
C SER A 154 9.00 -8.61 0.54
N ASN A 155 8.78 -8.23 1.82
CA ASN A 155 9.14 -6.89 2.26
C ASN A 155 10.65 -6.64 2.19
N ALA A 156 11.46 -7.56 2.69
CA ALA A 156 12.91 -7.46 2.64
C ALA A 156 13.42 -7.42 1.19
N GLN A 157 12.95 -8.33 0.34
CA GLN A 157 13.36 -8.40 -1.08
C GLN A 157 13.00 -7.12 -1.85
N ILE A 158 11.85 -6.51 -1.55
CA ILE A 158 11.43 -5.24 -2.15
C ILE A 158 12.37 -4.12 -1.73
N ILE A 159 12.75 -4.05 -0.45
CA ILE A 159 13.70 -3.07 0.07
C ILE A 159 15.07 -3.26 -0.58
N ASP A 160 15.57 -4.49 -0.65
CA ASP A 160 16.86 -4.83 -1.25
C ASP A 160 16.90 -4.48 -2.75
N ALA A 161 15.79 -4.73 -3.47
CA ALA A 161 15.62 -4.30 -4.85
C ALA A 161 15.66 -2.78 -5.00
N ALA A 162 15.00 -2.05 -4.08
CA ALA A 162 15.01 -0.59 -4.08
C ALA A 162 16.41 -0.03 -3.87
N VAL A 163 17.19 -0.61 -2.96
CA VAL A 163 18.59 -0.24 -2.73
C VAL A 163 19.43 -0.53 -3.99
N THR A 164 19.29 -1.73 -4.53
CA THR A 164 20.14 -2.21 -5.62
C THR A 164 19.88 -1.48 -6.95
N TYR A 165 18.62 -1.25 -7.26
CA TYR A 165 18.20 -0.71 -8.57
C TYR A 165 17.75 0.75 -8.52
N GLY A 166 17.70 1.37 -7.33
CA GLY A 166 17.27 2.76 -7.15
C GLY A 166 15.79 3.00 -7.45
N CYS A 167 14.95 1.96 -7.46
CA CYS A 167 13.50 2.12 -7.58
C CYS A 167 12.88 2.56 -6.24
N GLY A 168 11.68 3.15 -6.30
CA GLY A 168 10.90 3.42 -5.11
C GLY A 168 10.16 2.18 -4.59
N PHE A 169 9.64 2.27 -3.37
CA PHE A 169 8.70 1.27 -2.86
C PHE A 169 7.55 1.89 -2.09
N VAL A 170 6.44 1.15 -2.04
CA VAL A 170 5.32 1.37 -1.13
C VAL A 170 4.95 0.03 -0.50
N LEU A 171 5.10 -0.10 0.81
CA LEU A 171 4.86 -1.32 1.57
C LEU A 171 3.76 -1.13 2.61
N PHE A 172 2.93 -2.16 2.78
CA PHE A 172 2.02 -2.32 3.92
C PHE A 172 2.35 -3.64 4.64
N PRO A 173 3.39 -3.66 5.48
CA PRO A 173 3.86 -4.88 6.14
C PRO A 173 2.80 -5.40 7.11
N CYS A 174 2.21 -6.56 6.85
CA CYS A 174 1.11 -7.09 7.65
C CYS A 174 1.53 -8.18 8.64
N CYS A 175 2.58 -8.94 8.32
CA CYS A 175 3.08 -10.02 9.16
C CYS A 175 4.51 -10.40 8.76
N VAL A 176 5.16 -11.16 9.62
CA VAL A 176 6.55 -11.64 9.51
C VAL A 176 6.67 -12.98 8.77
N ILE A 177 5.58 -13.53 8.23
CA ILE A 177 5.57 -14.83 7.56
C ILE A 177 6.50 -14.79 6.34
N ASP A 178 7.39 -15.78 6.23
CA ASP A 178 8.35 -15.97 5.14
C ASP A 178 9.37 -14.82 4.95
N GLU A 179 9.48 -13.92 5.93
CA GLU A 179 10.51 -12.87 5.91
C GLU A 179 11.85 -13.38 6.48
N PRO A 180 12.99 -12.87 5.99
CA PRO A 180 14.32 -13.35 6.40
C PRO A 180 14.75 -12.88 7.79
N PHE A 181 14.00 -11.99 8.44
CA PHE A 181 14.28 -11.51 9.79
C PHE A 181 13.01 -11.39 10.64
N PHE A 182 13.19 -11.39 11.96
CA PHE A 182 12.12 -11.23 12.94
C PHE A 182 12.27 -9.92 13.71
N PRO A 183 11.16 -9.31 14.14
CA PRO A 183 11.24 -8.12 14.99
C PRO A 183 11.89 -8.49 16.33
N PRO A 184 12.75 -7.60 16.89
CA PRO A 184 13.21 -7.74 18.25
C PRO A 184 12.06 -7.77 19.25
N LEU A 185 12.30 -8.31 20.44
CA LEU A 185 11.28 -8.38 21.49
C LEU A 185 10.76 -6.97 21.83
N GLY A 186 9.43 -6.80 21.76
CA GLY A 186 8.77 -5.53 22.07
C GLY A 186 8.76 -4.52 20.91
N VAL A 187 9.32 -4.87 19.75
CA VAL A 187 9.30 -4.04 18.54
C VAL A 187 8.22 -4.54 17.58
N ASP A 188 7.39 -3.65 17.06
CA ASP A 188 6.37 -4.01 16.07
C ASP A 188 7.00 -4.36 14.72
N TRP A 189 6.28 -5.18 13.94
CA TRP A 189 6.77 -5.60 12.62
C TRP A 189 6.97 -4.42 11.67
N VAL A 190 6.06 -3.46 11.67
CA VAL A 190 6.19 -2.25 10.82
C VAL A 190 7.41 -1.42 11.21
N GLU A 191 7.68 -1.29 12.52
CA GLU A 191 8.89 -0.63 13.03
C GLU A 191 10.16 -1.35 12.55
N SER A 192 10.16 -2.67 12.60
CA SER A 192 11.30 -3.49 12.16
C SER A 192 11.57 -3.33 10.66
N VAL A 193 10.52 -3.33 9.83
CA VAL A 193 10.66 -3.10 8.38
C VAL A 193 11.15 -1.68 8.08
N ALA A 194 10.61 -0.68 8.77
CA ALA A 194 11.09 0.70 8.65
C ALA A 194 12.56 0.83 9.04
N GLY A 195 12.94 0.24 10.18
CA GLY A 195 14.33 0.21 10.65
C GLY A 195 15.26 -0.48 9.65
N TYR A 196 14.85 -1.61 9.08
CA TYR A 196 15.61 -2.31 8.06
C TYR A 196 15.89 -1.40 6.85
N ALA A 197 14.86 -0.76 6.30
CA ALA A 197 15.01 0.12 5.15
C ALA A 197 15.91 1.34 5.42
N VAL A 198 15.78 1.95 6.60
CA VAL A 198 16.64 3.08 7.04
C VAL A 198 18.10 2.62 7.22
N GLN A 199 18.34 1.43 7.78
CA GLN A 199 19.69 0.86 7.90
C GLN A 199 20.33 0.59 6.55
N GLN A 200 19.54 0.27 5.51
CA GLN A 200 20.02 0.15 4.13
C GLN A 200 20.27 1.51 3.45
N GLY A 201 20.10 2.62 4.16
CA GLY A 201 20.36 3.97 3.67
C GLY A 201 19.21 4.61 2.88
N LEU A 202 18.02 4.03 2.91
CA LEU A 202 16.85 4.60 2.23
C LEU A 202 16.18 5.69 3.08
N ALA A 203 15.75 6.76 2.42
CA ALA A 203 14.82 7.71 3.01
C ALA A 203 13.42 7.10 3.00
N VAL A 204 12.83 6.88 4.16
CA VAL A 204 11.53 6.23 4.33
C VAL A 204 10.56 7.21 4.96
N TYR A 205 9.35 7.26 4.41
CA TYR A 205 8.27 8.14 4.84
C TYR A 205 7.05 7.29 5.23
N PRO A 206 6.62 7.33 6.49
CA PRO A 206 5.40 6.67 6.91
C PRO A 206 4.19 7.46 6.45
N PHE A 207 3.13 6.75 6.09
CA PHE A 207 1.82 7.33 5.84
C PHE A 207 0.73 6.37 6.29
N ARG A 208 -0.51 6.84 6.39
CA ARG A 208 -1.61 6.02 6.85
C ARG A 208 -2.83 6.20 5.96
N LEU A 209 -3.40 5.08 5.50
CA LEU A 209 -4.65 5.07 4.77
C LEU A 209 -5.82 4.75 5.71
N ASN A 210 -7.01 5.29 5.40
CA ASN A 210 -8.18 5.09 6.24
C ASN A 210 -8.92 3.78 5.93
N PHE A 211 -8.32 2.64 6.29
CA PHE A 211 -8.98 1.34 6.22
C PHE A 211 -8.71 0.50 7.48
N LYS A 212 -9.50 -0.56 7.70
CA LYS A 212 -9.36 -1.45 8.85
C LYS A 212 -8.24 -2.48 8.62
N GLY A 213 -7.44 -2.71 9.64
CA GLY A 213 -6.31 -3.65 9.64
C GLY A 213 -4.98 -2.90 9.56
N GLN A 214 -3.95 -3.54 9.04
CA GLN A 214 -2.64 -2.93 8.84
C GLN A 214 -2.76 -1.86 7.74
N ASN A 215 -2.81 -0.62 8.17
CA ASN A 215 -3.09 0.55 7.35
C ASN A 215 -1.97 1.62 7.38
N ILE A 216 -0.87 1.32 8.06
CA ILE A 216 0.34 2.14 8.02
C ILE A 216 1.19 1.65 6.87
N GLY A 217 1.44 2.54 5.92
CA GLY A 217 2.32 2.33 4.78
C GLY A 217 3.69 2.94 5.02
N LEU A 218 4.70 2.36 4.40
CA LEU A 218 6.06 2.87 4.31
C LEU A 218 6.35 3.17 2.84
N CYS A 219 6.87 4.35 2.55
CA CYS A 219 7.20 4.76 1.18
C CYS A 219 8.65 5.25 1.10
N SER A 220 9.32 4.87 0.02
CA SER A 220 10.58 5.45 -0.41
C SER A 220 10.49 5.78 -1.90
N LEU A 221 10.93 6.97 -2.31
CA LEU A 221 10.69 7.46 -3.67
C LEU A 221 11.59 6.84 -4.73
N GLY A 222 12.84 6.55 -4.40
CA GLY A 222 13.80 6.08 -5.40
C GLY A 222 13.83 7.01 -6.61
N ARG A 223 13.58 6.44 -7.79
CA ARG A 223 13.50 7.17 -9.08
C ARG A 223 12.13 7.81 -9.35
N CYS A 224 11.13 7.55 -8.51
CA CYS A 224 9.79 8.12 -8.71
C CYS A 224 9.82 9.63 -8.49
N GLN A 225 9.09 10.35 -9.33
CA GLN A 225 8.96 11.79 -9.21
C GLN A 225 7.73 12.14 -8.38
N HIS A 226 7.92 13.07 -7.45
CA HIS A 226 6.82 13.63 -6.70
C HIS A 226 5.96 14.50 -7.61
N ARG A 227 4.66 14.44 -7.46
CA ARG A 227 3.74 15.32 -8.18
C ARG A 227 3.82 16.72 -7.57
N THR A 228 4.19 17.69 -8.38
CA THR A 228 4.29 19.11 -8.00
C THR A 228 2.93 19.81 -7.94
#